data_30e0511a28e5e9f9cdc8ddd3de216c69
#
_entry.id   30e0511a28e5e9f9cdc8ddd3de216c69
#
_cell.length_a   1.000
_cell.length_b   1.000
_cell.length_c   1.000
_cell.angle_alpha   90.00
_cell.angle_beta   90.00
_cell.angle_gamma   90.00
#
_symmetry.space_group_name_H-M   'P 1'
#
loop_
_entity.id
_entity.type
_entity.pdbx_description
1 polymer ?
#
loop_
_entity_poly.entity_id
_entity_poly.type
_entity_poly.pdbx_seq_one_letter_code
_entity_poly.pdbx_strand_id
1 'polypeptide(L)'
;VKWFGSMRAREKNAAQNFQRALTAMDLTFRLEGRRGDSSDAAPLNNFLTAVQQRIGRAVAAAVDIAAQAPQLVQIAADTERGGAVLVDSSALIASASEQVSVTLQSELAPRVNEVADLSSAVATAIRQCEQESKAVELQVEAINNSERDLTAAIQRLETQLTEVGQVIDVIASISQQINLLALNAAIEAARAGSQGRGFAVVADEVRKLAHHTTTATDRVYGIVDDFRGEVVQLGLASNVLSGVVATGRAGMARMGQSIETVSQAIYQLDEKMTVIAAGTEQIGAAVGSVNNDVQRVAAVAGELLGNAAQVRKQGDVVRADGDKLLEALGDFRIGLHNDALAAVEQLALRGELGGTVARAEQLLQQTLLRDARFELLYLVGADGRQISENIAAAGVIQTQQGSRRGMDWSRRPWFRSVADSRRGYISPVYRSSATDAFCFTVSVPIFDTERRLLRVLGADVRLSALL
;
A
#
# COMPACT_ATOMS: atom_id res chain seq x y z
N VAL A 1 94.54 16.43 31.05
CA VAL A 1 93.52 17.03 31.95
C VAL A 1 92.37 17.69 31.17
N LYS A 2 92.58 18.40 30.10
CA LYS A 2 91.48 19.04 29.29
C LYS A 2 90.56 18.00 28.57
N TRP A 3 91.09 16.85 28.20
CA TRP A 3 90.32 15.81 27.50
C TRP A 3 89.32 15.11 28.43
N PHE A 4 89.68 14.82 29.68
CA PHE A 4 88.76 14.25 30.68
C PHE A 4 87.68 15.22 31.12
N GLY A 5 87.94 16.51 31.16
CA GLY A 5 86.94 17.54 31.46
C GLY A 5 85.89 17.70 30.39
N SER A 6 86.26 17.60 29.12
CA SER A 6 85.38 17.68 27.95
C SER A 6 84.49 16.41 27.85
N MET A 7 84.99 15.26 28.27
CA MET A 7 84.29 13.99 28.31
C MET A 7 83.18 13.95 29.37
N ARG A 8 83.50 14.39 30.60
CA ARG A 8 82.49 14.55 31.68
C ARG A 8 81.42 15.59 31.35
N ALA A 9 81.77 16.67 30.66
CA ALA A 9 80.78 17.68 30.28
C ALA A 9 79.80 17.15 29.18
N ARG A 10 80.31 16.35 28.22
CA ARG A 10 79.49 15.73 27.19
C ARG A 10 78.51 14.64 27.80
N GLU A 11 79.03 13.81 28.70
CA GLU A 11 78.18 12.82 29.43
C GLU A 11 77.11 13.51 30.28
N LYS A 12 77.44 14.60 30.98
CA LYS A 12 76.48 15.39 31.69
C LYS A 12 75.43 16.06 30.80
N ASN A 13 75.84 16.55 29.62
CA ASN A 13 74.93 17.11 28.65
C ASN A 13 74.02 16.03 27.99
N ALA A 14 74.52 14.84 27.69
CA ALA A 14 73.70 13.73 27.20
C ALA A 14 72.67 13.27 28.23
N ALA A 15 73.06 13.14 29.50
CA ALA A 15 72.15 12.81 30.59
C ALA A 15 71.08 13.89 30.79
N GLN A 16 71.46 15.17 30.71
CA GLN A 16 70.49 16.27 30.82
C GLN A 16 69.54 16.33 29.63
N ASN A 17 69.99 16.05 28.42
CA ASN A 17 69.13 16.01 27.23
C ASN A 17 68.18 14.82 27.29
N PHE A 18 68.65 13.67 27.73
CA PHE A 18 67.78 12.50 27.99
C PHE A 18 66.73 12.81 29.06
N GLN A 19 67.15 13.42 30.19
CA GLN A 19 66.20 13.80 31.25
C GLN A 19 65.13 14.79 30.72
N ARG A 20 65.54 15.75 29.89
CA ARG A 20 64.60 16.68 29.24
C ARG A 20 63.65 15.96 28.29
N ALA A 21 64.16 15.03 27.46
CA ALA A 21 63.30 14.22 26.57
C ALA A 21 62.32 13.36 27.35
N LEU A 22 62.74 12.79 28.47
CA LEU A 22 61.91 11.99 29.36
C LEU A 22 60.78 12.82 29.98
N THR A 23 61.14 14.02 30.50
CA THR A 23 60.16 14.96 31.07
C THR A 23 59.18 15.48 30.02
N ALA A 24 59.61 15.62 28.76
CA ALA A 24 58.81 16.05 27.62
C ALA A 24 58.07 14.89 26.93
N MET A 25 58.12 13.65 27.46
CA MET A 25 57.59 12.44 26.83
C MET A 25 58.02 12.29 25.33
N ASP A 26 59.25 12.73 25.00
CA ASP A 26 59.74 12.76 23.64
C ASP A 26 60.35 11.42 23.21
N LEU A 27 59.55 10.59 22.57
CA LEU A 27 59.94 9.28 22.04
C LEU A 27 60.80 9.36 20.76
N THR A 28 60.97 10.55 20.22
CA THR A 28 61.81 10.78 19.03
C THR A 28 63.26 11.02 19.38
N PHE A 29 63.54 11.27 20.65
CA PHE A 29 64.91 11.41 21.17
C PHE A 29 65.76 10.21 20.80
N ARG A 30 67.01 10.46 20.39
CA ARG A 30 68.00 9.42 20.11
C ARG A 30 69.31 9.77 20.83
N LEU A 31 69.91 8.77 21.46
CA LEU A 31 71.25 8.91 22.01
C LEU A 31 72.27 8.81 20.90
N GLU A 32 73.20 9.78 20.84
CA GLU A 32 74.34 9.70 19.96
C GLU A 32 75.36 8.69 20.51
N GLY A 33 75.69 7.65 19.75
CA GLY A 33 76.72 6.69 20.10
C GLY A 33 78.09 7.33 20.09
N ARG A 34 78.99 6.84 20.97
CA ARG A 34 80.38 7.20 20.95
C ARG A 34 81.00 6.84 19.62
N ARG A 35 81.81 7.69 18.99
CA ARG A 35 82.68 7.33 17.83
C ARG A 35 83.56 6.14 18.25
N GLY A 36 83.22 4.94 17.88
CA GLY A 36 83.95 3.70 18.17
C GLY A 36 83.26 2.70 19.11
N ASP A 37 82.16 3.08 19.82
CA ASP A 37 81.45 2.17 20.73
C ASP A 37 79.93 2.44 20.60
N SER A 38 79.33 1.82 19.55
CA SER A 38 77.89 1.98 19.28
C SER A 38 76.99 1.02 20.13
N SER A 39 77.59 0.24 21.05
CA SER A 39 76.86 -0.86 21.72
C SER A 39 75.85 -0.37 22.74
N ASP A 40 76.14 0.71 23.44
CA ASP A 40 75.29 1.13 24.61
C ASP A 40 74.06 2.00 24.19
N ALA A 41 74.17 2.77 23.13
CA ALA A 41 73.08 3.61 22.67
C ALA A 41 72.02 2.86 21.81
N ALA A 42 72.46 1.81 21.10
CA ALA A 42 71.57 1.09 20.17
C ALA A 42 70.36 0.40 20.84
N PRO A 43 70.51 -0.31 21.99
CA PRO A 43 69.34 -0.97 22.64
C PRO A 43 68.29 0.05 23.11
N LEU A 44 68.70 1.19 23.67
CA LEU A 44 67.80 2.24 24.11
C LEU A 44 67.11 2.92 22.97
N ASN A 45 67.84 3.23 21.89
CA ASN A 45 67.25 3.79 20.66
C ASN A 45 66.28 2.82 20.01
N ASN A 46 66.55 1.53 20.00
CA ASN A 46 65.64 0.49 19.53
C ASN A 46 64.41 0.40 20.40
N PHE A 47 64.53 0.44 21.69
CA PHE A 47 63.42 0.45 22.66
C PHE A 47 62.54 1.69 22.44
N LEU A 48 63.13 2.90 22.34
CA LEU A 48 62.35 4.12 22.09
C LEU A 48 61.62 4.03 20.75
N THR A 49 62.25 3.47 19.70
CA THR A 49 61.60 3.27 18.42
C THR A 49 60.42 2.30 18.51
N ALA A 50 60.58 1.20 19.23
CA ALA A 50 59.50 0.22 19.41
C ALA A 50 58.32 0.80 20.23
N VAL A 51 58.63 1.57 21.28
CA VAL A 51 57.59 2.29 22.07
C VAL A 51 56.88 3.33 21.20
N GLN A 52 57.62 4.15 20.44
CA GLN A 52 57.06 5.14 19.53
C GLN A 52 56.10 4.52 18.51
N GLN A 53 56.46 3.38 17.89
CA GLN A 53 55.62 2.68 16.97
C GLN A 53 54.33 2.10 17.65
N ARG A 54 54.46 1.63 18.88
CA ARG A 54 53.28 1.12 19.64
C ARG A 54 52.34 2.26 20.04
N ILE A 55 52.89 3.38 20.52
CA ILE A 55 52.11 4.56 20.86
C ILE A 55 51.44 5.12 19.60
N GLY A 56 52.16 5.24 18.47
CA GLY A 56 51.57 5.66 17.22
C GLY A 56 50.37 4.82 16.78
N ARG A 57 50.49 3.48 16.89
CA ARG A 57 49.37 2.58 16.60
C ARG A 57 48.20 2.73 17.60
N ALA A 58 48.49 2.96 18.87
CA ALA A 58 47.47 3.20 19.89
C ALA A 58 46.70 4.52 19.62
N VAL A 59 47.43 5.58 19.24
CA VAL A 59 46.81 6.85 18.86
C VAL A 59 45.94 6.67 17.62
N ALA A 60 46.40 5.96 16.60
CA ALA A 60 45.64 5.69 15.41
C ALA A 60 44.34 4.94 15.72
N ALA A 61 44.42 3.88 16.54
CA ALA A 61 43.22 3.12 16.99
C ALA A 61 42.26 4.00 17.83
N ALA A 62 42.77 4.87 18.70
CA ALA A 62 41.93 5.79 19.48
C ALA A 62 41.22 6.82 18.60
N VAL A 63 41.91 7.34 17.57
CA VAL A 63 41.29 8.24 16.57
C VAL A 63 40.17 7.53 15.82
N ASP A 64 40.39 6.29 15.39
CA ASP A 64 39.38 5.50 14.67
C ASP A 64 38.15 5.22 15.55
N ILE A 65 38.36 4.82 16.80
CA ILE A 65 37.29 4.65 17.80
C ILE A 65 36.49 5.95 17.99
N ALA A 66 37.18 7.07 18.16
CA ALA A 66 36.54 8.37 18.36
C ALA A 66 35.74 8.82 17.13
N ALA A 67 36.20 8.46 15.92
CA ALA A 67 35.49 8.75 14.67
C ALA A 67 34.25 7.87 14.44
N GLN A 68 34.26 6.62 14.96
CA GLN A 68 33.12 5.70 14.82
C GLN A 68 32.00 5.97 15.84
N ALA A 69 32.29 6.50 17.00
CA ALA A 69 31.30 6.74 18.05
C ALA A 69 30.10 7.62 17.58
N PRO A 70 30.29 8.74 16.86
CA PRO A 70 29.18 9.53 16.34
C PRO A 70 28.29 8.76 15.35
N GLN A 71 28.86 7.80 14.60
CA GLN A 71 28.09 6.96 13.67
C GLN A 71 27.17 6.01 14.45
N LEU A 72 27.61 5.45 15.57
CA LEU A 72 26.74 4.64 16.44
C LEU A 72 25.57 5.46 16.99
N VAL A 73 25.82 6.70 17.41
CA VAL A 73 24.77 7.61 17.88
C VAL A 73 23.76 7.91 16.76
N GLN A 74 24.25 8.13 15.53
CA GLN A 74 23.39 8.37 14.37
C GLN A 74 22.54 7.13 14.03
N ILE A 75 23.15 5.95 14.00
CA ILE A 75 22.43 4.68 13.77
C ILE A 75 21.34 4.47 14.84
N ALA A 76 21.66 4.77 16.10
CA ALA A 76 20.69 4.69 17.19
C ALA A 76 19.50 5.65 16.97
N ALA A 77 19.77 6.90 16.58
CA ALA A 77 18.74 7.89 16.29
C ALA A 77 17.86 7.48 15.09
N ASP A 78 18.44 6.87 14.07
CA ASP A 78 17.69 6.35 12.92
C ASP A 78 16.83 5.16 13.31
N THR A 79 17.34 4.28 14.18
CA THR A 79 16.61 3.14 14.75
C THR A 79 15.45 3.60 15.65
N GLU A 80 15.65 4.63 16.49
CA GLU A 80 14.59 5.25 17.30
C GLU A 80 13.47 5.78 16.40
N ARG A 81 13.80 6.49 15.33
CA ARG A 81 12.79 6.99 14.37
C ARG A 81 12.04 5.86 13.68
N GLY A 82 12.75 4.84 13.22
CA GLY A 82 12.14 3.65 12.61
C GLY A 82 11.22 2.91 13.58
N GLY A 83 11.64 2.74 14.82
CA GLY A 83 10.83 2.13 15.89
C GLY A 83 9.54 2.91 16.18
N ALA A 84 9.62 4.22 16.26
CA ALA A 84 8.45 5.08 16.46
C ALA A 84 7.42 4.93 15.31
N VAL A 85 7.90 4.94 14.06
CA VAL A 85 7.03 4.70 12.88
C VAL A 85 6.36 3.33 12.93
N LEU A 86 7.06 2.29 13.41
CA LEU A 86 6.48 0.96 13.57
C LEU A 86 5.38 0.93 14.63
N VAL A 87 5.55 1.63 15.77
CA VAL A 87 4.52 1.75 16.81
C VAL A 87 3.27 2.42 16.25
N ASP A 88 3.43 3.56 15.58
CA ASP A 88 2.32 4.31 14.98
C ASP A 88 1.59 3.48 13.91
N SER A 89 2.35 2.80 13.04
CA SER A 89 1.78 1.93 12.01
C SER A 89 1.02 0.76 12.62
N SER A 90 1.55 0.16 13.70
CA SER A 90 0.88 -0.93 14.42
C SER A 90 -0.45 -0.47 15.03
N ALA A 91 -0.49 0.73 15.61
CA ALA A 91 -1.72 1.30 16.15
C ALA A 91 -2.78 1.54 15.05
N LEU A 92 -2.38 2.02 13.88
CA LEU A 92 -3.27 2.21 12.75
C LEU A 92 -3.81 0.89 12.21
N ILE A 93 -2.96 -0.14 12.08
CA ILE A 93 -3.40 -1.47 11.63
C ILE A 93 -4.33 -2.12 12.66
N ALA A 94 -4.06 -1.99 13.95
CA ALA A 94 -4.94 -2.48 15.01
C ALA A 94 -6.33 -1.83 14.92
N SER A 95 -6.40 -0.51 14.75
CA SER A 95 -7.66 0.22 14.57
C SER A 95 -8.42 -0.21 13.31
N ALA A 96 -7.72 -0.39 12.19
CA ALA A 96 -8.33 -0.87 10.95
C ALA A 96 -8.85 -2.31 11.10
N SER A 97 -8.10 -3.19 11.78
CA SER A 97 -8.51 -4.57 12.06
C SER A 97 -9.75 -4.63 12.96
N GLU A 98 -9.82 -3.77 13.97
CA GLU A 98 -11.02 -3.64 14.82
C GLU A 98 -12.22 -3.20 14.01
N GLN A 99 -12.07 -2.22 13.13
CA GLN A 99 -13.14 -1.73 12.26
C GLN A 99 -13.64 -2.82 11.30
N VAL A 100 -12.72 -3.64 10.74
CA VAL A 100 -13.10 -4.81 9.93
C VAL A 100 -13.87 -5.83 10.77
N SER A 101 -13.42 -6.12 12.00
CA SER A 101 -14.09 -7.04 12.92
C SER A 101 -15.51 -6.58 13.24
N VAL A 102 -15.68 -5.29 13.54
CA VAL A 102 -17.01 -4.71 13.80
C VAL A 102 -17.89 -4.83 12.56
N THR A 103 -17.38 -4.51 11.36
CA THR A 103 -18.16 -4.63 10.11
C THR A 103 -18.59 -6.06 9.83
N LEU A 104 -17.71 -7.05 10.08
CA LEU A 104 -18.05 -8.46 9.92
C LEU A 104 -19.17 -8.88 10.87
N GLN A 105 -19.09 -8.50 12.14
CA GLN A 105 -20.03 -8.94 13.17
C GLN A 105 -21.34 -8.18 13.17
N SER A 106 -21.30 -6.85 12.98
CA SER A 106 -22.48 -6.02 13.10
C SER A 106 -23.24 -5.82 11.79
N GLU A 107 -22.59 -6.00 10.66
CA GLU A 107 -23.21 -5.76 9.35
C GLU A 107 -23.28 -7.02 8.49
N LEU A 108 -22.13 -7.67 8.23
CA LEU A 108 -22.07 -8.73 7.23
C LEU A 108 -22.75 -10.02 7.72
N ALA A 109 -22.43 -10.49 8.92
CA ALA A 109 -23.04 -11.72 9.46
C ALA A 109 -24.58 -11.63 9.61
N PRO A 110 -25.15 -10.53 10.14
CA PRO A 110 -26.61 -10.35 10.16
C PRO A 110 -27.24 -10.30 8.77
N ARG A 111 -26.59 -9.64 7.80
CA ARG A 111 -27.11 -9.58 6.41
C ARG A 111 -27.09 -10.93 5.72
N VAL A 112 -26.09 -11.77 5.96
CA VAL A 112 -26.06 -13.14 5.45
C VAL A 112 -27.27 -13.93 5.99
N ASN A 113 -27.58 -13.83 7.28
CA ASN A 113 -28.72 -14.47 7.88
C ASN A 113 -30.05 -13.92 7.32
N GLU A 114 -30.18 -12.60 7.15
CA GLU A 114 -31.35 -11.96 6.55
C GLU A 114 -31.63 -12.48 5.13
N VAL A 115 -30.57 -12.61 4.31
CA VAL A 115 -30.69 -13.14 2.93
C VAL A 115 -31.07 -14.63 2.97
N ALA A 116 -30.54 -15.41 3.90
CA ALA A 116 -30.92 -16.82 4.08
C ALA A 116 -32.43 -16.97 4.47
N ASP A 117 -32.89 -16.13 5.40
CA ASP A 117 -34.31 -16.09 5.80
C ASP A 117 -35.20 -15.68 4.63
N LEU A 118 -34.80 -14.66 3.86
CA LEU A 118 -35.52 -14.23 2.67
C LEU A 118 -35.58 -15.34 1.61
N SER A 119 -34.44 -16.03 1.37
CA SER A 119 -34.40 -17.18 0.46
C SER A 119 -35.36 -18.27 0.88
N SER A 120 -35.46 -18.59 2.16
CA SER A 120 -36.41 -19.57 2.72
C SER A 120 -37.85 -19.12 2.52
N ALA A 121 -38.16 -17.85 2.74
CA ALA A 121 -39.49 -17.29 2.50
C ALA A 121 -39.88 -17.35 1.02
N VAL A 122 -38.97 -16.99 0.11
CA VAL A 122 -39.18 -17.08 -1.35
C VAL A 122 -39.38 -18.55 -1.76
N ALA A 123 -38.58 -19.49 -1.26
CA ALA A 123 -38.76 -20.93 -1.54
C ALA A 123 -40.12 -21.43 -1.11
N THR A 124 -40.67 -20.93 -0.01
CA THR A 124 -42.01 -21.24 0.46
C THR A 124 -43.08 -20.65 -0.46
N ALA A 125 -42.92 -19.39 -0.89
CA ALA A 125 -43.82 -18.74 -1.82
C ALA A 125 -43.85 -19.45 -3.20
N ILE A 126 -42.69 -19.91 -3.67
CA ILE A 126 -42.56 -20.69 -4.91
C ILE A 126 -43.35 -22.00 -4.80
N ARG A 127 -43.23 -22.76 -3.70
CA ARG A 127 -44.00 -23.99 -3.50
C ARG A 127 -45.49 -23.73 -3.50
N GLN A 128 -45.94 -22.64 -2.90
CA GLN A 128 -47.34 -22.24 -2.95
C GLN A 128 -47.79 -21.90 -4.37
N CYS A 129 -46.98 -21.15 -5.12
CA CYS A 129 -47.23 -20.79 -6.50
C CYS A 129 -47.32 -22.04 -7.41
N GLU A 130 -46.47 -23.06 -7.17
CA GLU A 130 -46.53 -24.36 -7.86
C GLU A 130 -47.89 -25.04 -7.61
N GLN A 131 -48.34 -25.08 -6.35
CA GLN A 131 -49.63 -25.70 -6.00
C GLN A 131 -50.80 -24.96 -6.65
N GLU A 132 -50.80 -23.61 -6.63
CA GLU A 132 -51.84 -22.80 -7.26
C GLU A 132 -51.81 -22.97 -8.79
N SER A 133 -50.63 -22.98 -9.40
CA SER A 133 -50.46 -23.22 -10.83
C SER A 133 -51.02 -24.59 -11.25
N LYS A 134 -50.79 -25.64 -10.45
CA LYS A 134 -51.31 -26.98 -10.70
C LYS A 134 -52.82 -27.02 -10.59
N ALA A 135 -53.41 -26.32 -9.61
CA ALA A 135 -54.84 -26.21 -9.47
C ALA A 135 -55.50 -25.52 -10.68
N VAL A 136 -54.90 -24.42 -11.19
CA VAL A 136 -55.36 -23.72 -12.39
C VAL A 136 -55.22 -24.60 -13.64
N GLU A 137 -54.12 -25.36 -13.77
CA GLU A 137 -53.95 -26.33 -14.88
C GLU A 137 -55.10 -27.35 -14.94
N LEU A 138 -55.48 -27.92 -13.80
CA LEU A 138 -56.61 -28.85 -13.70
C LEU A 138 -57.94 -28.17 -14.08
N GLN A 139 -58.15 -26.91 -13.68
CA GLN A 139 -59.34 -26.16 -14.08
C GLN A 139 -59.39 -25.90 -15.58
N VAL A 140 -58.28 -25.50 -16.16
CA VAL A 140 -58.19 -25.29 -17.65
C VAL A 140 -58.44 -26.61 -18.39
N GLU A 141 -57.98 -27.75 -17.84
CA GLU A 141 -58.26 -29.06 -18.43
C GLU A 141 -59.75 -29.47 -18.31
N ALA A 142 -60.40 -29.18 -17.20
CA ALA A 142 -61.84 -29.36 -17.01
C ALA A 142 -62.65 -28.51 -17.98
N ILE A 143 -62.25 -27.23 -18.20
CA ILE A 143 -62.90 -26.35 -19.18
C ILE A 143 -62.72 -26.91 -20.60
N ASN A 144 -61.53 -27.38 -20.96
CA ASN A 144 -61.24 -28.00 -22.26
C ASN A 144 -62.13 -29.23 -22.53
N ASN A 145 -62.36 -30.06 -21.52
CA ASN A 145 -63.25 -31.21 -21.65
C ASN A 145 -64.71 -30.77 -21.80
N SER A 146 -65.18 -29.77 -21.05
CA SER A 146 -66.53 -29.19 -21.19
C SER A 146 -66.75 -28.54 -22.55
N GLU A 147 -65.75 -27.89 -23.12
CA GLU A 147 -65.78 -27.30 -24.48
C GLU A 147 -65.94 -28.39 -25.53
N ARG A 148 -65.22 -29.51 -25.41
CA ARG A 148 -65.36 -30.65 -26.32
C ARG A 148 -66.77 -31.25 -26.26
N ASP A 149 -67.31 -31.40 -25.04
CA ASP A 149 -68.69 -31.91 -24.86
C ASP A 149 -69.69 -30.92 -25.49
N LEU A 150 -69.49 -29.60 -25.34
CA LEU A 150 -70.33 -28.58 -25.91
C LEU A 150 -70.28 -28.65 -27.46
N THR A 151 -69.08 -28.74 -28.04
CA THR A 151 -68.90 -28.88 -29.51
C THR A 151 -69.64 -30.12 -30.03
N ALA A 152 -69.53 -31.26 -29.36
CA ALA A 152 -70.23 -32.47 -29.73
C ALA A 152 -71.76 -32.32 -29.56
N ALA A 153 -72.29 -31.59 -28.57
CA ALA A 153 -73.69 -31.27 -28.42
C ALA A 153 -74.27 -30.39 -29.53
N ILE A 154 -73.48 -29.37 -29.93
CA ILE A 154 -73.83 -28.49 -31.06
C ILE A 154 -73.89 -29.30 -32.37
N GLN A 155 -73.02 -30.22 -32.67
CA GLN A 155 -73.03 -31.05 -33.86
C GLN A 155 -74.30 -31.98 -33.88
N ARG A 156 -74.64 -32.51 -32.69
CA ARG A 156 -75.88 -33.31 -32.57
C ARG A 156 -77.13 -32.45 -32.85
N LEU A 157 -77.20 -31.22 -32.33
CA LEU A 157 -78.27 -30.26 -32.57
C LEU A 157 -78.44 -29.94 -34.05
N GLU A 158 -77.33 -29.67 -34.74
CA GLU A 158 -77.29 -29.40 -36.20
C GLU A 158 -77.93 -30.59 -37.00
N THR A 159 -77.47 -31.81 -36.58
CA THR A 159 -78.05 -33.03 -37.23
C THR A 159 -79.55 -33.15 -37.00
N GLN A 160 -79.99 -32.96 -35.76
CA GLN A 160 -81.39 -33.04 -35.39
C GLN A 160 -82.28 -32.00 -36.08
N LEU A 161 -81.82 -30.75 -36.16
CA LEU A 161 -82.46 -29.67 -36.91
C LEU A 161 -82.56 -29.98 -38.38
N THR A 162 -81.61 -30.68 -38.96
CA THR A 162 -81.62 -31.09 -40.37
C THR A 162 -82.71 -32.19 -40.55
N GLU A 163 -82.81 -33.18 -39.64
CA GLU A 163 -83.80 -34.21 -39.66
C GLU A 163 -85.20 -33.62 -39.46
N VAL A 164 -85.41 -32.69 -38.53
CA VAL A 164 -86.70 -32.01 -38.31
C VAL A 164 -87.06 -31.22 -39.60
N GLY A 165 -86.16 -30.53 -40.23
CA GLY A 165 -86.38 -29.85 -41.52
C GLY A 165 -86.90 -30.79 -42.63
N GLN A 166 -86.28 -31.96 -42.78
CA GLN A 166 -86.76 -33.00 -43.72
C GLN A 166 -88.19 -33.48 -43.42
N VAL A 167 -88.53 -33.67 -42.11
CA VAL A 167 -89.89 -34.07 -41.70
C VAL A 167 -90.90 -32.94 -42.15
N ILE A 168 -90.56 -31.67 -41.88
CA ILE A 168 -91.40 -30.54 -42.26
C ILE A 168 -91.63 -30.49 -43.77
N ASP A 169 -90.58 -30.71 -44.55
CA ASP A 169 -90.66 -30.76 -45.99
C ASP A 169 -91.62 -31.86 -46.50
N VAL A 170 -91.56 -33.05 -45.84
CA VAL A 170 -92.47 -34.13 -46.16
C VAL A 170 -93.92 -33.74 -45.81
N ILE A 171 -94.17 -33.14 -44.63
CA ILE A 171 -95.53 -32.72 -44.19
C ILE A 171 -96.08 -31.64 -45.14
N ALA A 172 -95.21 -30.65 -45.54
CA ALA A 172 -95.59 -29.63 -46.49
C ALA A 172 -95.98 -30.24 -47.83
N SER A 173 -95.21 -31.23 -48.30
CA SER A 173 -95.52 -31.95 -49.55
C SER A 173 -96.78 -32.71 -49.46
N ILE A 174 -97.05 -33.43 -48.33
CA ILE A 174 -98.35 -34.16 -48.09
C ILE A 174 -99.51 -33.17 -48.10
N SER A 175 -99.32 -32.03 -47.38
CA SER A 175 -100.40 -31.01 -47.33
C SER A 175 -100.72 -30.45 -48.66
N GLN A 176 -99.72 -30.22 -49.55
CA GLN A 176 -99.91 -29.75 -50.91
C GLN A 176 -100.59 -30.78 -51.78
N GLN A 177 -100.25 -32.07 -51.57
CA GLN A 177 -100.99 -33.17 -52.28
C GLN A 177 -102.47 -33.29 -51.75
N ILE A 178 -102.70 -33.16 -50.46
CA ILE A 178 -104.08 -33.16 -49.89
C ILE A 178 -104.88 -31.96 -50.48
N ASN A 179 -104.23 -30.76 -50.53
CA ASN A 179 -104.88 -29.56 -51.11
C ASN A 179 -105.25 -29.78 -52.58
N LEU A 180 -104.40 -30.44 -53.37
CA LEU A 180 -104.67 -30.79 -54.76
C LEU A 180 -105.80 -31.87 -54.87
N LEU A 181 -105.77 -32.87 -53.99
CA LEU A 181 -106.82 -33.90 -53.92
C LEU A 181 -108.17 -33.29 -53.61
N ALA A 182 -108.18 -32.40 -52.56
CA ALA A 182 -109.40 -31.72 -52.15
C ALA A 182 -109.91 -30.77 -53.19
N LEU A 183 -109.05 -30.09 -53.94
CA LEU A 183 -109.39 -29.25 -55.11
C LEU A 183 -110.11 -30.10 -56.22
N ASN A 184 -109.51 -31.23 -56.55
CA ASN A 184 -110.00 -32.13 -57.55
C ASN A 184 -111.39 -32.70 -57.08
N ALA A 185 -111.54 -33.03 -55.84
CA ALA A 185 -112.80 -33.50 -55.26
C ALA A 185 -113.86 -32.40 -55.23
N ALA A 186 -113.50 -31.14 -54.90
CA ALA A 186 -114.40 -30.00 -54.99
C ALA A 186 -114.88 -29.72 -56.40
N ILE A 187 -114.00 -29.87 -57.40
CA ILE A 187 -114.34 -29.74 -58.86
C ILE A 187 -115.34 -30.84 -59.21
N GLU A 188 -115.12 -32.09 -58.89
CA GLU A 188 -115.95 -33.20 -59.24
C GLU A 188 -117.32 -33.14 -58.54
N ALA A 189 -117.36 -32.70 -57.24
CA ALA A 189 -118.53 -32.42 -56.47
C ALA A 189 -119.38 -31.30 -57.11
N ALA A 190 -118.79 -30.26 -57.61
CA ALA A 190 -119.44 -29.18 -58.38
C ALA A 190 -120.04 -29.71 -59.73
N ARG A 191 -119.34 -30.65 -60.35
CA ARG A 191 -119.75 -31.31 -61.57
C ARG A 191 -120.97 -32.24 -61.43
N ALA A 192 -121.18 -32.85 -60.18
CA ALA A 192 -122.30 -33.71 -59.81
C ALA A 192 -123.61 -32.92 -59.51
N GLY A 193 -123.56 -31.58 -59.54
CA GLY A 193 -124.72 -30.72 -59.33
C GLY A 193 -125.38 -30.85 -57.97
N SER A 194 -126.75 -31.06 -57.89
CA SER A 194 -127.55 -31.16 -56.67
C SER A 194 -127.16 -32.34 -55.73
N GLN A 195 -126.68 -33.45 -56.36
CA GLN A 195 -126.19 -34.63 -55.60
C GLN A 195 -124.83 -34.54 -54.96
N GLY A 196 -124.03 -33.60 -55.46
CA GLY A 196 -122.63 -33.41 -54.96
C GLY A 196 -122.46 -32.38 -53.84
N ARG A 197 -123.52 -31.67 -53.36
CA ARG A 197 -123.45 -30.59 -52.41
C ARG A 197 -122.77 -30.99 -51.08
N GLY A 198 -123.10 -32.21 -50.55
CA GLY A 198 -122.46 -32.71 -49.27
C GLY A 198 -120.97 -32.96 -49.49
N PHE A 199 -120.57 -33.53 -50.60
CA PHE A 199 -119.13 -33.76 -50.93
C PHE A 199 -118.38 -32.48 -51.20
N ALA A 200 -119.00 -31.46 -51.79
CA ALA A 200 -118.37 -30.16 -51.96
C ALA A 200 -117.94 -29.46 -50.62
N VAL A 201 -118.83 -29.56 -49.64
CA VAL A 201 -118.56 -28.99 -48.32
C VAL A 201 -117.39 -29.72 -47.64
N VAL A 202 -117.39 -31.09 -47.71
CA VAL A 202 -116.24 -31.87 -47.16
C VAL A 202 -114.93 -31.57 -47.89
N ALA A 203 -115.00 -31.48 -49.25
CA ALA A 203 -113.81 -31.15 -50.07
C ALA A 203 -113.23 -29.74 -49.75
N ASP A 204 -114.11 -28.74 -49.59
CA ASP A 204 -113.70 -27.39 -49.20
C ASP A 204 -113.15 -27.36 -47.74
N GLU A 205 -113.71 -28.18 -46.78
CA GLU A 205 -113.20 -28.28 -45.43
C GLU A 205 -111.81 -28.98 -45.37
N VAL A 206 -111.64 -30.05 -46.22
CA VAL A 206 -110.33 -30.71 -46.32
C VAL A 206 -109.30 -29.74 -46.98
N ARG A 207 -109.73 -28.93 -47.99
CA ARG A 207 -108.91 -27.94 -48.57
C ARG A 207 -108.43 -26.87 -47.56
N LYS A 208 -109.40 -26.38 -46.72
CA LYS A 208 -109.06 -25.44 -45.67
C LYS A 208 -108.07 -26.04 -44.66
N LEU A 209 -108.26 -27.32 -44.25
CA LEU A 209 -107.36 -28.02 -43.42
C LEU A 209 -105.95 -28.17 -43.94
N ALA A 210 -105.90 -28.53 -45.29
CA ALA A 210 -104.60 -28.59 -45.97
C ALA A 210 -103.90 -27.22 -46.03
N HIS A 211 -104.67 -26.16 -46.29
CA HIS A 211 -104.08 -24.79 -46.24
C HIS A 211 -103.60 -24.38 -44.80
N HIS A 212 -104.43 -24.69 -43.79
CA HIS A 212 -104.00 -24.49 -42.41
C HIS A 212 -102.75 -25.28 -42.02
N THR A 213 -102.66 -26.55 -42.52
CA THR A 213 -101.46 -27.37 -42.33
C THR A 213 -100.23 -26.77 -43.00
N THR A 214 -100.39 -26.30 -44.26
CA THR A 214 -99.24 -25.58 -44.98
C THR A 214 -98.85 -24.36 -44.20
N THR A 215 -99.78 -23.50 -43.75
CA THR A 215 -99.43 -22.31 -42.96
C THR A 215 -98.72 -22.65 -41.63
N ALA A 216 -99.21 -23.78 -40.98
CA ALA A 216 -98.55 -24.24 -39.77
C ALA A 216 -97.14 -24.78 -40.05
N THR A 217 -96.88 -25.50 -41.16
CA THR A 217 -95.59 -26.02 -41.53
C THR A 217 -94.64 -24.86 -41.89
N ASP A 218 -95.11 -23.82 -42.67
CA ASP A 218 -94.31 -22.64 -42.96
C ASP A 218 -93.82 -21.92 -41.65
N ARG A 219 -94.68 -21.81 -40.66
CA ARG A 219 -94.35 -21.24 -39.36
C ARG A 219 -93.33 -22.07 -38.64
N VAL A 220 -93.48 -23.42 -38.65
CA VAL A 220 -92.51 -24.33 -37.98
C VAL A 220 -91.15 -24.25 -38.72
N TYR A 221 -91.21 -24.15 -40.04
CA TYR A 221 -90.01 -23.96 -40.86
C TYR A 221 -89.25 -22.70 -40.48
N GLY A 222 -89.97 -21.57 -40.29
CA GLY A 222 -89.33 -20.31 -39.81
C GLY A 222 -88.69 -20.50 -38.45
N ILE A 223 -89.39 -21.21 -37.49
CA ILE A 223 -88.80 -21.49 -36.19
C ILE A 223 -87.53 -22.34 -36.30
N VAL A 224 -87.53 -23.36 -37.14
CA VAL A 224 -86.36 -24.24 -37.34
C VAL A 224 -85.19 -23.48 -37.93
N ASP A 225 -85.51 -22.56 -38.90
CA ASP A 225 -84.47 -21.72 -39.50
C ASP A 225 -83.85 -20.75 -38.48
N ASP A 226 -84.67 -20.11 -37.62
CA ASP A 226 -84.15 -19.29 -36.47
C ASP A 226 -83.28 -20.14 -35.53
N PHE A 227 -83.68 -21.34 -35.18
CA PHE A 227 -82.89 -22.26 -34.37
C PHE A 227 -81.55 -22.63 -35.04
N ARG A 228 -81.52 -22.83 -36.37
CA ARG A 228 -80.28 -23.05 -37.09
C ARG A 228 -79.34 -21.86 -36.94
N GLY A 229 -79.91 -20.65 -37.05
CA GLY A 229 -79.12 -19.40 -36.81
C GLY A 229 -78.51 -19.39 -35.43
N GLU A 230 -79.24 -19.72 -34.38
CA GLU A 230 -78.75 -19.78 -33.00
C GLU A 230 -77.68 -20.86 -32.80
N VAL A 231 -77.82 -22.04 -33.41
CA VAL A 231 -76.82 -23.12 -33.36
C VAL A 231 -75.55 -22.73 -34.03
N VAL A 232 -75.58 -22.01 -35.15
CA VAL A 232 -74.40 -21.45 -35.81
C VAL A 232 -73.66 -20.44 -34.91
N GLN A 233 -74.43 -19.55 -34.23
CA GLN A 233 -73.84 -18.61 -33.26
C GLN A 233 -73.18 -19.33 -32.07
N LEU A 234 -73.80 -20.39 -31.57
CA LEU A 234 -73.19 -21.24 -30.53
C LEU A 234 -71.90 -21.90 -31.02
N GLY A 235 -71.86 -22.37 -32.26
CA GLY A 235 -70.64 -22.92 -32.86
C GLY A 235 -69.48 -21.90 -32.94
N LEU A 236 -69.79 -20.66 -33.33
CA LEU A 236 -68.83 -19.58 -33.33
C LEU A 236 -68.32 -19.25 -31.93
N ALA A 237 -69.21 -19.20 -30.94
CA ALA A 237 -68.83 -18.97 -29.53
C ALA A 237 -67.99 -20.12 -28.96
N SER A 238 -68.26 -21.37 -29.32
CA SER A 238 -67.47 -22.55 -28.94
C SER A 238 -66.06 -22.47 -29.54
N ASN A 239 -65.92 -22.08 -30.77
CA ASN A 239 -64.59 -21.89 -31.41
C ASN A 239 -63.75 -20.79 -30.73
N VAL A 240 -64.38 -19.70 -30.31
CA VAL A 240 -63.71 -18.65 -29.55
C VAL A 240 -63.25 -19.18 -28.21
N LEU A 241 -64.12 -19.94 -27.49
CA LEU A 241 -63.78 -20.57 -26.22
C LEU A 241 -62.61 -21.54 -26.36
N SER A 242 -62.59 -22.35 -27.44
CA SER A 242 -61.42 -23.24 -27.73
C SER A 242 -60.14 -22.48 -27.86
N GLY A 243 -60.14 -21.33 -28.57
CA GLY A 243 -58.98 -20.45 -28.65
C GLY A 243 -58.52 -19.88 -27.32
N VAL A 244 -59.42 -19.48 -26.45
CA VAL A 244 -59.14 -19.00 -25.10
C VAL A 244 -58.52 -20.11 -24.24
N VAL A 245 -59.05 -21.32 -24.31
CA VAL A 245 -58.51 -22.50 -23.56
C VAL A 245 -57.09 -22.83 -24.05
N ALA A 246 -56.85 -22.85 -25.34
CA ALA A 246 -55.51 -23.10 -25.91
C ALA A 246 -54.50 -22.05 -25.46
N THR A 247 -54.91 -20.77 -25.45
CA THR A 247 -54.06 -19.67 -24.94
C THR A 247 -53.78 -19.81 -23.45
N GLY A 248 -54.78 -20.19 -22.64
CA GLY A 248 -54.68 -20.46 -21.23
C GLY A 248 -53.68 -21.59 -20.91
N ARG A 249 -53.75 -22.70 -21.67
CA ARG A 249 -52.78 -23.82 -21.54
C ARG A 249 -51.36 -23.39 -21.83
N ALA A 250 -51.16 -22.65 -22.90
CA ALA A 250 -49.82 -22.11 -23.26
C ALA A 250 -49.30 -21.14 -22.18
N GLY A 251 -50.18 -20.35 -21.56
CA GLY A 251 -49.86 -19.47 -20.43
C GLY A 251 -49.40 -20.26 -19.20
N MET A 252 -50.14 -21.33 -18.85
CA MET A 252 -49.79 -22.21 -17.73
C MET A 252 -48.41 -22.89 -17.92
N ALA A 253 -48.12 -23.39 -19.11
CA ALA A 253 -46.84 -23.99 -19.44
C ALA A 253 -45.69 -23.01 -19.25
N ARG A 254 -45.85 -21.75 -19.73
CA ARG A 254 -44.83 -20.69 -19.48
C ARG A 254 -44.66 -20.33 -18.00
N MET A 255 -45.75 -20.27 -17.27
CA MET A 255 -45.73 -20.03 -15.82
C MET A 255 -44.98 -21.15 -15.08
N GLY A 256 -45.22 -22.41 -15.40
CA GLY A 256 -44.47 -23.54 -14.84
C GLY A 256 -42.97 -23.43 -15.09
N GLN A 257 -42.57 -23.08 -16.31
CA GLN A 257 -41.16 -22.86 -16.67
C GLN A 257 -40.53 -21.69 -15.89
N SER A 258 -41.29 -20.61 -15.68
CA SER A 258 -40.81 -19.46 -14.89
C SER A 258 -40.62 -19.83 -13.41
N ILE A 259 -41.55 -20.58 -12.83
CA ILE A 259 -41.47 -21.09 -11.47
C ILE A 259 -40.22 -21.95 -11.29
N GLU A 260 -39.99 -22.90 -12.21
CA GLU A 260 -38.75 -23.74 -12.19
C GLU A 260 -37.47 -22.92 -12.24
N THR A 261 -37.45 -21.90 -13.11
CA THR A 261 -36.27 -20.99 -13.23
C THR A 261 -36.03 -20.26 -11.90
N VAL A 262 -37.05 -19.73 -11.26
CA VAL A 262 -36.93 -19.03 -9.97
C VAL A 262 -36.50 -20.00 -8.88
N SER A 263 -37.08 -21.21 -8.86
CA SER A 263 -36.69 -22.27 -7.91
C SER A 263 -35.19 -22.58 -7.99
N GLN A 264 -34.69 -22.80 -9.19
CA GLN A 264 -33.25 -23.02 -9.42
C GLN A 264 -32.38 -21.85 -8.96
N ALA A 265 -32.83 -20.61 -9.20
CA ALA A 265 -32.09 -19.39 -8.76
C ALA A 265 -32.03 -19.32 -7.22
N ILE A 266 -33.08 -19.69 -6.51
CA ILE A 266 -33.12 -19.75 -5.05
C ILE A 266 -32.14 -20.81 -4.51
N TYR A 267 -32.08 -21.99 -5.09
CA TYR A 267 -31.08 -22.99 -4.70
C TYR A 267 -29.65 -22.51 -4.86
N GLN A 268 -29.36 -21.84 -5.98
CA GLN A 268 -28.02 -21.24 -6.20
C GLN A 268 -27.72 -20.12 -5.22
N LEU A 269 -28.74 -19.34 -4.82
CA LEU A 269 -28.59 -18.29 -3.83
C LEU A 269 -28.23 -18.86 -2.46
N ASP A 270 -28.90 -19.92 -2.03
CA ASP A 270 -28.64 -20.61 -0.76
C ASP A 270 -27.21 -21.17 -0.71
N GLU A 271 -26.76 -21.83 -1.79
CA GLU A 271 -25.38 -22.29 -1.92
C GLU A 271 -24.38 -21.15 -1.78
N LYS A 272 -24.62 -20.02 -2.46
CA LYS A 272 -23.75 -18.85 -2.38
C LYS A 272 -23.74 -18.23 -0.98
N MET A 273 -24.87 -18.17 -0.29
CA MET A 273 -24.93 -17.67 1.08
C MET A 273 -24.13 -18.55 2.04
N THR A 274 -24.16 -19.86 1.87
CA THR A 274 -23.33 -20.79 2.66
C THR A 274 -21.84 -20.50 2.46
N VAL A 275 -21.40 -20.27 1.22
CA VAL A 275 -20.01 -19.92 0.92
C VAL A 275 -19.63 -18.55 1.52
N ILE A 276 -20.51 -17.56 1.45
CA ILE A 276 -20.28 -16.24 2.03
C ILE A 276 -20.18 -16.34 3.56
N ALA A 277 -21.06 -17.11 4.21
CA ALA A 277 -21.01 -17.34 5.66
C ALA A 277 -19.64 -17.93 6.09
N ALA A 278 -19.20 -19.00 5.42
CA ALA A 278 -17.91 -19.62 5.69
C ALA A 278 -16.75 -18.65 5.42
N GLY A 279 -16.81 -17.86 4.33
CA GLY A 279 -15.83 -16.82 4.03
C GLY A 279 -15.78 -15.72 5.10
N THR A 280 -16.92 -15.34 5.65
CA THR A 280 -17.01 -14.34 6.73
C THR A 280 -16.34 -14.83 8.00
N GLU A 281 -16.55 -16.08 8.38
CA GLU A 281 -15.87 -16.71 9.53
C GLU A 281 -14.35 -16.77 9.31
N GLN A 282 -13.93 -17.14 8.11
CA GLN A 282 -12.50 -17.22 7.76
C GLN A 282 -11.83 -15.84 7.81
N ILE A 283 -12.48 -14.78 7.32
CA ILE A 283 -11.99 -13.42 7.43
C ILE A 283 -11.89 -13.01 8.91
N GLY A 284 -12.89 -13.35 9.72
CA GLY A 284 -12.87 -13.08 11.16
C GLY A 284 -11.65 -13.72 11.85
N ALA A 285 -11.35 -14.98 11.54
CA ALA A 285 -10.16 -15.67 12.06
C ALA A 285 -8.85 -15.01 11.57
N ALA A 286 -8.79 -14.61 10.31
CA ALA A 286 -7.62 -13.90 9.75
C ALA A 286 -7.40 -12.54 10.42
N VAL A 287 -8.45 -11.76 10.68
CA VAL A 287 -8.37 -10.49 11.42
C VAL A 287 -7.86 -10.71 12.84
N GLY A 288 -8.31 -11.77 13.52
CA GLY A 288 -7.77 -12.15 14.82
C GLY A 288 -6.26 -12.45 14.79
N SER A 289 -5.79 -13.14 13.74
CA SER A 289 -4.36 -13.39 13.54
C SER A 289 -3.58 -12.10 13.29
N VAL A 290 -4.09 -11.22 12.43
CA VAL A 290 -3.48 -9.89 12.17
C VAL A 290 -3.35 -9.09 13.47
N ASN A 291 -4.37 -9.07 14.31
CA ASN A 291 -4.31 -8.38 15.61
C ASN A 291 -3.19 -8.92 16.51
N ASN A 292 -3.01 -10.24 16.59
CA ASN A 292 -1.92 -10.83 17.35
C ASN A 292 -0.55 -10.46 16.77
N ASP A 293 -0.40 -10.47 15.45
CA ASP A 293 0.86 -10.09 14.79
C ASP A 293 1.19 -8.61 15.01
N VAL A 294 0.19 -7.73 14.95
CA VAL A 294 0.34 -6.30 15.23
C VAL A 294 0.82 -6.07 16.67
N GLN A 295 0.27 -6.77 17.65
CA GLN A 295 0.75 -6.69 19.03
C GLN A 295 2.21 -7.13 19.17
N ARG A 296 2.61 -8.18 18.46
CA ARG A 296 4.01 -8.65 18.43
C ARG A 296 4.93 -7.61 17.79
N VAL A 297 4.51 -7.00 16.66
CA VAL A 297 5.28 -5.93 16.00
C VAL A 297 5.44 -4.72 16.93
N ALA A 298 4.39 -4.31 17.62
CA ALA A 298 4.44 -3.22 18.59
C ALA A 298 5.40 -3.52 19.76
N ALA A 299 5.42 -4.76 20.26
CA ALA A 299 6.34 -5.19 21.30
C ALA A 299 7.81 -5.15 20.83
N VAL A 300 8.09 -5.68 19.61
CA VAL A 300 9.43 -5.62 19.00
C VAL A 300 9.87 -4.19 18.74
N ALA A 301 8.96 -3.31 18.31
CA ALA A 301 9.25 -1.89 18.13
C ALA A 301 9.64 -1.22 19.47
N GLY A 302 8.95 -1.58 20.58
CA GLY A 302 9.31 -1.13 21.92
C GLY A 302 10.71 -1.59 22.35
N GLU A 303 11.08 -2.84 22.07
CA GLU A 303 12.43 -3.35 22.32
C GLU A 303 13.50 -2.63 21.47
N LEU A 304 13.20 -2.36 20.20
CA LEU A 304 14.06 -1.59 19.30
C LEU A 304 14.35 -0.18 19.85
N LEU A 305 13.33 0.51 20.35
CA LEU A 305 13.47 1.83 20.96
C LEU A 305 14.37 1.76 22.21
N GLY A 306 14.17 0.75 23.06
CA GLY A 306 15.02 0.51 24.25
C GLY A 306 16.48 0.23 23.87
N ASN A 307 16.71 -0.63 22.88
CA ASN A 307 18.04 -0.97 22.38
C ASN A 307 18.74 0.23 21.74
N ALA A 308 18.03 1.01 20.95
CA ALA A 308 18.56 2.23 20.35
C ALA A 308 19.01 3.25 21.40
N ALA A 309 18.19 3.48 22.42
CA ALA A 309 18.57 4.34 23.56
C ALA A 309 19.83 3.84 24.29
N GLN A 310 19.98 2.53 24.44
CA GLN A 310 21.17 1.93 25.04
C GLN A 310 22.41 2.09 24.13
N VAL A 311 22.29 1.86 22.83
CA VAL A 311 23.38 2.05 21.85
C VAL A 311 23.82 3.51 21.83
N ARG A 312 22.89 4.47 21.86
CA ARG A 312 23.21 5.89 21.96
C ARG A 312 24.03 6.20 23.21
N LYS A 313 23.58 5.72 24.38
CA LYS A 313 24.32 5.90 25.63
C LYS A 313 25.72 5.29 25.59
N GLN A 314 25.86 4.10 25.01
CA GLN A 314 27.15 3.46 24.82
C GLN A 314 28.06 4.22 23.84
N GLY A 315 27.48 4.73 22.75
CA GLY A 315 28.20 5.58 21.80
C GLY A 315 28.81 6.83 22.47
N ASP A 316 28.04 7.49 23.35
CA ASP A 316 28.53 8.62 24.14
C ASP A 316 29.67 8.22 25.09
N VAL A 317 29.59 7.06 25.75
CA VAL A 317 30.64 6.53 26.60
C VAL A 317 31.91 6.21 25.79
N VAL A 318 31.77 5.51 24.66
CA VAL A 318 32.89 5.17 23.78
C VAL A 318 33.58 6.44 23.27
N ARG A 319 32.80 7.48 22.92
CA ARG A 319 33.33 8.79 22.55
C ARG A 319 34.16 9.39 23.68
N ALA A 320 33.60 9.45 24.89
CA ALA A 320 34.27 10.03 26.05
C ALA A 320 35.55 9.27 26.45
N ASP A 321 35.55 7.94 26.35
CA ASP A 321 36.73 7.13 26.62
C ASP A 321 37.78 7.22 25.51
N GLY A 322 37.36 7.32 24.27
CA GLY A 322 38.25 7.65 23.12
C GLY A 322 38.93 9.01 23.31
N ASP A 323 38.19 10.02 23.76
CA ASP A 323 38.71 11.37 24.03
C ASP A 323 39.78 11.33 25.18
N LYS A 324 39.49 10.64 26.29
CA LYS A 324 40.45 10.46 27.39
C LYS A 324 41.71 9.71 26.93
N LEU A 325 41.55 8.69 26.11
CA LEU A 325 42.68 7.92 25.57
C LEU A 325 43.54 8.79 24.66
N LEU A 326 42.96 9.60 23.81
CA LEU A 326 43.67 10.53 22.94
C LEU A 326 44.38 11.65 23.72
N GLU A 327 43.78 12.16 24.80
CA GLU A 327 44.38 13.10 25.72
C GLU A 327 45.62 12.49 26.38
N ALA A 328 45.50 11.28 26.96
CA ALA A 328 46.59 10.59 27.63
C ALA A 328 47.75 10.22 26.66
N LEU A 329 47.43 9.79 25.45
CA LEU A 329 48.43 9.46 24.42
C LEU A 329 49.01 10.69 23.73
N GLY A 330 48.30 11.81 23.74
CA GLY A 330 48.69 13.06 23.13
C GLY A 330 49.87 13.77 23.80
N ASP A 331 50.19 13.40 25.00
CA ASP A 331 51.38 13.89 25.72
C ASP A 331 52.69 13.34 25.12
N PHE A 332 52.60 12.19 24.40
CA PHE A 332 53.80 11.59 23.81
C PHE A 332 54.14 12.30 22.45
N ARG A 333 55.36 12.79 22.36
CA ARG A 333 55.94 13.28 21.11
C ARG A 333 56.43 12.10 20.28
N ILE A 334 55.82 11.88 19.09
CA ILE A 334 56.16 10.80 18.16
C ILE A 334 56.66 11.38 16.83
N GLY A 335 57.12 10.55 15.89
CA GLY A 335 57.69 10.96 14.63
C GLY A 335 56.83 11.95 13.82
N LEU A 336 55.51 11.74 13.77
CA LEU A 336 54.58 12.65 13.11
C LEU A 336 54.72 14.11 13.54
N HIS A 337 54.97 14.37 14.82
CA HIS A 337 55.13 15.71 15.36
C HIS A 337 56.38 16.39 14.77
N ASN A 338 57.50 15.68 14.67
CA ASN A 338 58.74 16.22 14.11
C ASN A 338 58.66 16.36 12.58
N ASP A 339 58.00 15.41 11.91
CA ASP A 339 57.78 15.47 10.46
C ASP A 339 56.88 16.65 10.10
N ALA A 340 55.81 16.89 10.89
CA ALA A 340 54.95 18.04 10.72
C ALA A 340 55.72 19.36 11.00
N LEU A 341 56.53 19.44 12.08
CA LEU A 341 57.32 20.59 12.40
C LEU A 341 58.28 20.92 11.24
N ALA A 342 59.02 19.92 10.74
CA ALA A 342 59.95 20.12 9.62
C ALA A 342 59.25 20.61 8.36
N ALA A 343 58.06 20.09 8.05
CA ALA A 343 57.25 20.52 6.92
C ALA A 343 56.79 21.98 7.04
N VAL A 344 56.34 22.39 8.25
CA VAL A 344 55.88 23.76 8.52
C VAL A 344 57.06 24.73 8.54
N GLU A 345 58.22 24.32 9.08
CA GLU A 345 59.47 25.12 9.03
C GLU A 345 59.92 25.36 7.57
N GLN A 346 59.86 24.32 6.74
CA GLN A 346 60.19 24.47 5.30
C GLN A 346 59.17 25.39 4.60
N LEU A 347 57.92 25.31 4.95
CA LEU A 347 56.86 26.19 4.44
C LEU A 347 57.12 27.65 4.87
N ALA A 348 57.49 27.89 6.12
CA ALA A 348 57.77 29.22 6.66
C ALA A 348 58.96 29.96 5.98
N LEU A 349 59.88 29.21 5.35
CA LEU A 349 60.99 29.77 4.57
C LEU A 349 60.56 30.33 3.22
N ARG A 350 59.32 30.08 2.80
CA ARG A 350 58.81 30.61 1.53
C ARG A 350 58.53 32.10 1.65
N GLY A 351 59.18 32.89 0.77
CA GLY A 351 59.10 34.36 0.78
C GLY A 351 57.65 34.90 0.62
N GLU A 352 56.76 34.12 -0.01
CA GLU A 352 55.36 34.48 -0.22
C GLU A 352 54.59 34.69 1.10
N LEU A 353 54.98 33.99 2.17
CA LEU A 353 54.35 34.13 3.51
C LEU A 353 54.69 35.45 4.20
N GLY A 354 55.80 36.10 3.82
CA GLY A 354 56.18 37.47 4.23
C GLY A 354 55.50 38.57 3.41
N GLY A 355 54.93 38.23 2.26
CA GLY A 355 54.32 39.15 1.31
C GLY A 355 52.86 39.55 1.65
N THR A 356 52.06 39.82 0.62
CA THR A 356 50.63 40.15 0.81
C THR A 356 49.84 38.95 1.36
N VAL A 357 48.81 39.21 2.18
CA VAL A 357 48.00 38.16 2.77
C VAL A 357 47.39 37.28 1.68
N ALA A 358 46.92 37.84 0.58
CA ALA A 358 46.30 37.09 -0.51
C ALA A 358 47.27 36.06 -1.16
N ARG A 359 48.54 36.44 -1.39
CA ARG A 359 49.58 35.52 -1.90
C ARG A 359 49.93 34.43 -0.90
N ALA A 360 49.96 34.79 0.37
CA ALA A 360 50.22 33.84 1.43
C ALA A 360 49.08 32.80 1.52
N GLU A 361 47.78 33.23 1.53
CA GLU A 361 46.64 32.35 1.53
C GLU A 361 46.62 31.40 0.31
N GLN A 362 47.00 31.88 -0.87
CA GLN A 362 47.11 31.05 -2.07
C GLN A 362 48.20 29.95 -1.91
N LEU A 363 49.33 30.27 -1.31
CA LEU A 363 50.36 29.28 -1.02
C LEU A 363 49.91 28.26 0.01
N LEU A 364 49.20 28.69 1.09
CA LEU A 364 48.65 27.80 2.10
C LEU A 364 47.64 26.85 1.48
N GLN A 365 46.78 27.33 0.60
CA GLN A 365 45.81 26.51 -0.11
C GLN A 365 46.48 25.45 -1.00
N GLN A 366 47.52 25.82 -1.73
CA GLN A 366 48.34 24.89 -2.53
C GLN A 366 49.01 23.83 -1.65
N THR A 367 49.46 24.21 -0.47
CA THR A 367 50.11 23.30 0.48
C THR A 367 49.14 22.27 0.97
N LEU A 368 47.91 22.66 1.35
CA LEU A 368 46.83 21.73 1.78
C LEU A 368 46.43 20.73 0.70
N LEU A 369 46.51 21.11 -0.57
CA LEU A 369 46.24 20.18 -1.68
C LEU A 369 47.34 19.12 -1.87
N ARG A 370 48.56 19.39 -1.37
CA ARG A 370 49.74 18.51 -1.55
C ARG A 370 50.06 17.69 -0.30
N ASP A 371 49.64 18.13 0.86
CA ASP A 371 49.98 17.50 2.14
C ASP A 371 48.73 17.29 2.98
N ALA A 372 48.23 16.06 2.97
CA ALA A 372 47.00 15.66 3.64
C ALA A 372 47.10 15.62 5.19
N ARG A 373 48.33 15.81 5.73
CA ARG A 373 48.51 15.84 7.20
C ARG A 373 47.87 17.07 7.84
N PHE A 374 47.86 18.19 7.10
CA PHE A 374 47.34 19.46 7.61
C PHE A 374 45.83 19.53 7.47
N GLU A 375 45.20 19.97 8.54
CA GLU A 375 43.73 20.21 8.61
C GLU A 375 43.43 21.69 8.32
N LEU A 376 44.14 22.57 8.99
CA LEU A 376 44.05 24.03 8.86
C LEU A 376 45.43 24.64 8.77
N LEU A 377 45.59 25.68 7.95
CA LEU A 377 46.72 26.56 7.94
C LEU A 377 46.25 28.00 8.07
N TYR A 378 46.95 28.77 8.88
CA TYR A 378 46.61 30.18 9.13
C TYR A 378 47.84 31.01 9.51
N LEU A 379 47.74 32.33 9.33
CA LEU A 379 48.78 33.28 9.67
C LEU A 379 48.30 34.24 10.76
N VAL A 380 49.20 34.48 11.73
CA VAL A 380 49.00 35.41 12.82
C VAL A 380 50.08 36.46 12.78
N GLY A 381 49.72 37.73 12.96
CA GLY A 381 50.68 38.85 13.02
C GLY A 381 51.54 38.79 14.27
N ALA A 382 52.65 39.55 14.30
CA ALA A 382 53.52 39.65 15.46
C ALA A 382 52.80 40.14 16.74
N ASP A 383 51.68 40.84 16.58
CA ASP A 383 50.80 41.32 17.65
C ASP A 383 49.84 40.24 18.21
N GLY A 384 49.85 39.02 17.66
CA GLY A 384 49.00 37.93 18.05
C GLY A 384 47.61 37.94 17.38
N ARG A 385 47.33 38.87 16.45
CA ARG A 385 46.06 38.90 15.73
C ARG A 385 46.12 38.11 14.44
N GLN A 386 45.12 37.27 14.19
CA GLN A 386 45.04 36.49 12.95
C GLN A 386 44.85 37.41 11.75
N ILE A 387 45.72 37.26 10.73
CA ILE A 387 45.74 38.11 9.54
C ILE A 387 45.19 37.42 8.29
N SER A 388 45.19 36.08 8.26
CA SER A 388 44.57 35.26 7.18
C SER A 388 43.27 34.65 7.62
N GLU A 389 42.49 34.14 6.64
CA GLU A 389 41.44 33.19 6.94
C GLU A 389 42.03 31.83 7.43
N ASN A 390 41.18 31.00 8.03
CA ASN A 390 41.51 29.58 8.22
C ASN A 390 41.43 28.92 6.84
N ILE A 391 42.55 28.53 6.27
CA ILE A 391 42.58 27.74 5.04
C ILE A 391 42.45 26.28 5.44
N ALA A 392 41.29 25.67 5.11
CA ALA A 392 40.96 24.29 5.46
C ALA A 392 41.26 23.31 4.32
N ALA A 393 41.64 22.09 4.66
CA ALA A 393 41.79 21.01 3.70
C ALA A 393 40.40 20.59 3.12
N ALA A 394 40.41 20.01 1.93
CA ALA A 394 39.19 19.53 1.30
C ALA A 394 38.46 18.52 2.19
N GLY A 395 37.12 18.66 2.34
CA GLY A 395 36.28 17.79 3.16
C GLY A 395 36.27 18.10 4.66
N VAL A 396 37.06 19.09 5.12
CA VAL A 396 37.02 19.53 6.52
C VAL A 396 35.86 20.48 6.76
N ILE A 397 34.93 20.06 7.65
CA ILE A 397 33.81 20.89 8.04
C ILE A 397 34.22 21.77 9.21
N GLN A 398 34.16 23.08 9.02
CA GLN A 398 34.42 24.01 10.11
C GLN A 398 33.15 24.22 10.91
N THR A 399 33.24 23.97 12.21
CA THR A 399 32.09 24.07 13.16
C THR A 399 31.63 25.52 13.37
N GLN A 400 32.51 26.47 13.14
CA GLN A 400 32.21 27.89 13.30
C GLN A 400 32.25 28.60 11.95
N GLN A 401 31.15 29.18 11.55
CA GLN A 401 31.03 30.00 10.35
C GLN A 401 31.50 31.45 10.63
N GLY A 402 32.19 32.04 9.66
CA GLY A 402 32.64 33.44 9.70
C GLY A 402 34.13 33.60 9.61
N SER A 403 34.56 34.82 9.27
CA SER A 403 35.99 35.18 9.13
C SER A 403 36.71 35.12 10.48
N ARG A 404 37.91 34.57 10.47
CA ARG A 404 38.80 34.51 11.63
C ARG A 404 39.81 35.64 11.67
N ARG A 405 39.86 36.46 10.66
CA ARG A 405 40.76 37.64 10.64
C ARG A 405 40.43 38.57 11.81
N GLY A 406 41.49 39.03 12.47
CA GLY A 406 41.41 39.92 13.62
C GLY A 406 41.23 39.19 14.96
N MET A 407 41.02 37.86 15.00
CA MET A 407 40.96 37.12 16.28
C MET A 407 42.29 37.20 17.02
N ASP A 408 42.22 37.45 18.33
CA ASP A 408 43.37 37.59 19.22
C ASP A 408 43.80 36.24 19.80
N TRP A 409 44.97 35.80 19.39
CA TRP A 409 45.63 34.56 19.85
C TRP A 409 46.83 34.84 20.75
N SER A 410 47.13 36.11 21.10
CA SER A 410 48.30 36.55 21.86
C SER A 410 48.46 35.79 23.20
N ARG A 411 47.38 35.29 23.81
CA ARG A 411 47.40 34.53 25.06
C ARG A 411 47.56 33.03 24.89
N ARG A 412 47.45 32.51 23.68
CA ARG A 412 47.51 31.06 23.42
C ARG A 412 48.93 30.53 23.56
N PRO A 413 49.14 29.37 24.22
CA PRO A 413 50.50 28.83 24.43
C PRO A 413 51.29 28.65 23.15
N TRP A 414 50.67 28.20 22.08
CA TRP A 414 51.33 27.97 20.77
C TRP A 414 51.82 29.28 20.12
N PHE A 415 51.15 30.41 20.35
CA PHE A 415 51.64 31.70 19.86
C PHE A 415 52.72 32.24 20.76
N ARG A 416 52.51 32.28 22.11
CA ARG A 416 53.47 32.81 23.08
C ARG A 416 54.81 32.08 23.02
N SER A 417 54.76 30.75 22.98
CA SER A 417 56.01 29.96 22.92
C SER A 417 56.87 30.30 21.69
N VAL A 418 56.23 30.52 20.54
CA VAL A 418 56.98 30.94 19.33
C VAL A 418 57.45 32.40 19.42
N ALA A 419 56.62 33.31 19.90
CA ALA A 419 56.96 34.71 20.07
C ALA A 419 58.13 34.92 21.02
N ASP A 420 58.18 34.19 22.13
CA ASP A 420 59.21 34.28 23.16
C ASP A 420 60.48 33.54 22.77
N SER A 421 60.36 32.27 22.32
CA SER A 421 61.54 31.42 22.02
C SER A 421 62.17 31.66 20.64
N ARG A 422 61.42 32.24 19.71
CA ARG A 422 61.82 32.41 18.30
C ARG A 422 62.10 31.05 17.61
N ARG A 423 61.48 29.98 18.08
CA ARG A 423 61.65 28.60 17.59
C ARG A 423 60.25 28.00 17.34
N GLY A 424 60.23 27.00 16.46
CA GLY A 424 59.01 26.20 16.28
C GLY A 424 58.52 25.58 17.55
N TYR A 425 57.20 25.53 17.70
CA TYR A 425 56.50 24.95 18.85
C TYR A 425 55.47 23.92 18.38
N ILE A 426 55.31 22.84 19.12
CA ILE A 426 54.30 21.81 18.94
C ILE A 426 53.43 21.79 20.19
N SER A 427 52.13 21.94 20.03
CA SER A 427 51.19 21.83 21.16
C SER A 427 50.95 20.36 21.55
N PRO A 428 50.49 20.07 22.80
CA PRO A 428 49.83 18.83 23.08
C PRO A 428 48.64 18.58 22.14
N VAL A 429 48.20 17.35 22.07
CA VAL A 429 46.95 17.00 21.34
C VAL A 429 45.74 17.63 22.04
N TYR A 430 44.83 18.18 21.27
CA TYR A 430 43.58 18.77 21.75
C TYR A 430 42.47 18.62 20.73
N ARG A 431 41.25 18.78 21.18
CA ARG A 431 40.09 18.83 20.27
C ARG A 431 39.99 20.24 19.66
N SER A 432 40.03 20.31 18.35
CA SER A 432 39.96 21.59 17.62
C SER A 432 38.60 22.25 17.81
N SER A 433 38.60 23.51 18.23
CA SER A 433 37.36 24.31 18.27
C SER A 433 36.83 24.69 16.89
N ALA A 434 37.66 24.53 15.84
CA ALA A 434 37.31 24.87 14.49
C ALA A 434 36.65 23.69 13.73
N THR A 435 37.00 22.45 14.06
CA THR A 435 36.63 21.25 13.28
C THR A 435 36.05 20.13 14.11
N ASP A 436 36.10 20.25 15.46
CA ASP A 436 35.72 19.19 16.44
C ASP A 436 36.52 17.88 16.30
N ALA A 437 37.63 17.92 15.53
CA ALA A 437 38.53 16.77 15.39
C ALA A 437 39.72 16.89 16.36
N PHE A 438 40.38 15.78 16.65
CA PHE A 438 41.63 15.80 17.41
C PHE A 438 42.81 16.18 16.52
N CYS A 439 43.54 17.19 16.95
CA CYS A 439 44.70 17.70 16.28
C CYS A 439 45.76 18.16 17.28
N PHE A 440 46.96 18.46 16.80
CA PHE A 440 47.95 19.29 17.48
C PHE A 440 48.34 20.44 16.57
N THR A 441 48.68 21.57 17.15
CA THR A 441 49.13 22.74 16.38
C THR A 441 50.67 22.79 16.33
N VAL A 442 51.18 22.89 15.13
CA VAL A 442 52.56 23.29 14.88
C VAL A 442 52.59 24.78 14.59
N SER A 443 53.39 25.50 15.32
CA SER A 443 53.55 26.96 15.09
C SER A 443 54.99 27.30 14.86
N VAL A 444 55.28 28.09 13.84
CA VAL A 444 56.66 28.50 13.48
C VAL A 444 56.73 29.98 13.21
N PRO A 445 57.88 30.64 13.59
CA PRO A 445 58.06 32.06 13.32
C PRO A 445 58.45 32.31 11.86
N ILE A 446 57.94 33.40 11.29
CA ILE A 446 58.36 33.97 10.04
C ILE A 446 59.06 35.28 10.33
N PHE A 447 60.30 35.45 9.88
CA PHE A 447 61.12 36.62 10.15
C PHE A 447 61.16 37.56 8.97
N ASP A 448 61.35 38.87 9.28
CA ASP A 448 61.72 39.85 8.25
C ASP A 448 63.20 39.79 7.88
N THR A 449 63.61 40.64 6.98
CA THR A 449 65.03 40.77 6.52
C THR A 449 65.99 41.19 7.64
N GLU A 450 65.43 41.78 8.73
CA GLU A 450 66.21 42.17 9.92
C GLU A 450 66.12 41.15 11.08
N ARG A 451 65.60 39.93 10.80
CA ARG A 451 65.41 38.84 11.78
C ARG A 451 64.40 39.19 12.92
N ARG A 452 63.55 40.20 12.72
CA ARG A 452 62.44 40.46 13.66
C ARG A 452 61.26 39.57 13.33
N LEU A 453 60.48 39.18 14.34
CA LEU A 453 59.27 38.39 14.12
C LEU A 453 58.28 39.22 13.30
N LEU A 454 57.98 38.75 12.10
CA LEU A 454 57.01 39.35 11.20
C LEU A 454 55.61 38.71 11.41
N ARG A 455 55.57 37.38 11.43
CA ARG A 455 54.35 36.59 11.56
C ARG A 455 54.62 35.26 12.25
N VAL A 456 53.54 34.60 12.69
CA VAL A 456 53.58 33.18 13.10
C VAL A 456 52.68 32.41 12.15
N LEU A 457 53.21 31.34 11.56
CA LEU A 457 52.46 30.34 10.80
C LEU A 457 51.92 29.30 11.77
N GLY A 458 50.62 29.14 11.85
CA GLY A 458 49.93 28.07 12.56
C GLY A 458 49.47 26.99 11.60
N ALA A 459 49.69 25.75 11.95
CA ALA A 459 49.29 24.57 11.21
C ALA A 459 48.67 23.57 12.16
N ASP A 460 47.36 23.29 12.00
CA ASP A 460 46.72 22.23 12.74
C ASP A 460 46.89 20.92 11.97
N VAL A 461 47.49 19.94 12.64
CA VAL A 461 47.82 18.63 12.09
C VAL A 461 46.81 17.61 12.62
N ARG A 462 46.10 16.95 11.72
CA ARG A 462 45.10 15.93 12.14
C ARG A 462 45.78 14.65 12.58
N LEU A 463 45.31 14.09 13.67
CA LEU A 463 45.80 12.77 14.13
C LEU A 463 45.38 11.63 13.20
N SER A 464 44.30 11.77 12.43
CA SER A 464 43.90 10.80 11.40
C SER A 464 44.94 10.66 10.25
N ALA A 465 45.90 11.56 10.14
CA ALA A 465 47.04 11.38 9.24
C ALA A 465 48.03 10.28 9.66
N LEU A 466 47.80 9.67 10.85
CA LEU A 466 48.50 8.45 11.32
C LEU A 466 47.88 7.16 10.77
N LEU A 467 46.64 7.22 10.27
CA LEU A 467 45.92 6.12 9.63
C LEU A 467 46.28 5.99 8.17
#